data_009d40d394b0c7ab655f34877ff9be88
#
_entry.id   009d40d394b0c7ab655f34877ff9be88
#
_cell.length_a   1.000
_cell.length_b   1.000
_cell.length_c   1.000
_cell.angle_alpha   90.00
_cell.angle_beta   90.00
_cell.angle_gamma   90.00
#
_symmetry.space_group_name_H-M   'P 1'
#
loop_
_entity.id
_entity.type
_entity.pdbx_description
1 polymer ?
#
loop_
_entity_poly.entity_id
_entity_poly.type
_entity_poly.pdbx_seq_one_letter_code
_entity_poly.pdbx_strand_id
1 'polypeptide(L)'
;MNILNKVKVKAKWVIALPLCFFAVLPSSAQKQDDMRQTVEYLASQKLGGRYPGTAGDTLASEFIVDKLRSLKLKPVVKGKKKKAFYHDFTYGKEKQITTHNIIAVVPGKDKHLRNEYIVVGSHYDHLGMGGQGSGSRRPDTLGVHPGADDNASGDAVVLELARHFKKARSQRSIIFMFFGAEEQGLVGSKQFLEWMKQEDNQRKNLPDSMKGIVAMVNLDMVGRMRDSAMSVSGTGTSSRFKAMAEQAAAQTGLHISCVPDGYGPSDQASFVAVDIPVLFLTTGGHMEYHTPDDVPSTLNYDGMQQTLDFSKELITQLASMPETPDYISVPSSQTMKHAKFKVTLGLMPDVMGASRIPGLRADIVVAGKPAHQAGIRSGDIIQEIDGKPVKDMNEYMERLSELQPDTTIPVKVLRGEKMLTFQVHLTPAKK
;
A
#
# COMPACT_ATOMS: atom_id res chain seq x y z
N MET A 1 -86.59 -7.40 -43.93
CA MET A 1 -86.87 -6.71 -42.64
C MET A 1 -85.65 -6.82 -41.76
N ASN A 2 -85.08 -5.65 -41.48
CA ASN A 2 -83.82 -5.36 -40.75
C ASN A 2 -83.73 -6.09 -39.43
N ILE A 3 -82.47 -6.37 -39.02
CA ILE A 3 -81.87 -5.85 -37.78
C ILE A 3 -80.36 -6.05 -37.82
N LEU A 4 -79.65 -4.94 -37.91
CA LEU A 4 -78.22 -4.80 -37.70
C LEU A 4 -77.85 -4.80 -36.20
N ASN A 5 -77.09 -5.71 -35.72
CA ASN A 5 -76.47 -5.60 -34.39
C ASN A 5 -74.99 -5.13 -34.49
N LYS A 6 -74.74 -3.90 -34.03
CA LYS A 6 -73.46 -3.27 -33.88
C LYS A 6 -72.74 -3.87 -32.66
N VAL A 7 -71.70 -4.61 -32.88
CA VAL A 7 -70.79 -5.01 -31.80
C VAL A 7 -69.72 -3.89 -31.64
N LYS A 8 -69.75 -3.21 -30.47
CA LYS A 8 -68.67 -2.26 -30.08
C LYS A 8 -67.48 -3.00 -29.46
N VAL A 9 -66.38 -3.10 -30.19
CA VAL A 9 -65.07 -3.55 -29.63
C VAL A 9 -64.46 -2.38 -28.91
N LYS A 10 -64.27 -2.49 -27.57
CA LYS A 10 -63.48 -1.55 -26.76
C LYS A 10 -62.04 -1.95 -26.87
N ALA A 11 -61.23 -1.21 -27.58
CA ALA A 11 -59.78 -1.32 -27.57
C ALA A 11 -59.23 -0.86 -26.23
N LYS A 12 -58.67 -1.75 -25.43
CA LYS A 12 -57.87 -1.42 -24.25
C LYS A 12 -56.42 -1.14 -24.72
N TRP A 13 -56.03 0.10 -24.70
CA TRP A 13 -54.60 0.49 -24.86
C TRP A 13 -53.86 0.13 -23.59
N VAL A 14 -53.00 -0.88 -23.66
CA VAL A 14 -52.01 -1.19 -22.62
C VAL A 14 -50.77 -0.33 -22.95
N ILE A 15 -50.60 0.74 -22.22
CA ILE A 15 -49.35 1.52 -22.27
C ILE A 15 -48.29 0.75 -21.50
N ALA A 16 -47.44 0.03 -22.23
CA ALA A 16 -46.23 -0.55 -21.67
C ALA A 16 -45.18 0.59 -21.48
N LEU A 17 -45.01 1.06 -20.24
CA LEU A 17 -43.87 1.91 -19.90
C LEU A 17 -42.61 1.04 -19.93
N PRO A 18 -41.56 1.43 -20.69
CA PRO A 18 -40.28 0.75 -20.59
C PRO A 18 -39.68 1.06 -19.24
N LEU A 19 -39.51 0.03 -18.39
CA LEU A 19 -38.66 0.11 -17.20
C LEU A 19 -37.21 0.23 -17.68
N CYS A 20 -36.71 1.45 -17.84
CA CYS A 20 -35.28 1.68 -17.99
C CYS A 20 -34.61 1.33 -16.66
N PHE A 21 -34.03 0.13 -16.58
CA PHE A 21 -33.06 -0.18 -15.55
C PHE A 21 -31.81 0.71 -15.78
N PHE A 22 -31.79 1.86 -15.16
CA PHE A 22 -30.54 2.61 -14.99
C PHE A 22 -29.66 1.79 -14.06
N ALA A 23 -28.66 1.11 -14.62
CA ALA A 23 -27.56 0.60 -13.83
C ALA A 23 -26.84 1.82 -13.24
N VAL A 24 -27.15 2.17 -12.01
CA VAL A 24 -26.44 3.23 -11.26
C VAL A 24 -25.03 2.72 -11.02
N LEU A 25 -24.08 3.18 -11.83
CA LEU A 25 -22.66 3.00 -11.50
C LEU A 25 -22.41 3.79 -10.21
N PRO A 26 -21.76 3.20 -9.21
CA PRO A 26 -21.46 3.94 -7.98
C PRO A 26 -20.65 5.20 -8.33
N SER A 27 -21.13 6.33 -7.83
CA SER A 27 -20.43 7.61 -7.99
C SER A 27 -19.09 7.57 -7.25
N SER A 28 -18.17 8.49 -7.56
CA SER A 28 -16.91 8.63 -6.80
C SER A 28 -17.18 8.87 -5.32
N ALA A 29 -18.21 9.61 -4.96
CA ALA A 29 -18.63 9.80 -3.58
C ALA A 29 -19.00 8.48 -2.88
N GLN A 30 -19.74 7.59 -3.53
CA GLN A 30 -20.08 6.27 -2.93
C GLN A 30 -18.82 5.42 -2.67
N LYS A 31 -17.81 5.47 -3.53
CA LYS A 31 -16.57 4.73 -3.33
C LYS A 31 -15.72 5.30 -2.18
N GLN A 32 -15.69 6.61 -2.04
CA GLN A 32 -15.04 7.27 -0.90
C GLN A 32 -15.72 6.87 0.42
N ASP A 33 -17.05 6.82 0.44
CA ASP A 33 -17.80 6.36 1.62
C ASP A 33 -17.51 4.89 1.94
N ASP A 34 -17.41 4.02 0.93
CA ASP A 34 -17.06 2.61 1.12
C ASP A 34 -15.63 2.44 1.65
N MET A 35 -14.64 3.23 1.15
CA MET A 35 -13.27 3.24 1.67
C MET A 35 -13.22 3.79 3.09
N ARG A 36 -13.91 4.90 3.37
CA ARG A 36 -14.00 5.48 4.71
C ARG A 36 -14.55 4.48 5.72
N GLN A 37 -15.66 3.83 5.42
CA GLN A 37 -16.26 2.80 6.29
C GLN A 37 -15.30 1.64 6.55
N THR A 38 -14.52 1.24 5.54
CA THR A 38 -13.51 0.19 5.68
C THR A 38 -12.41 0.61 6.65
N VAL A 39 -11.83 1.81 6.46
CA VAL A 39 -10.81 2.35 7.35
C VAL A 39 -11.34 2.54 8.77
N GLU A 40 -12.52 3.14 8.94
CA GLU A 40 -13.14 3.36 10.26
C GLU A 40 -13.38 2.06 11.01
N TYR A 41 -13.73 0.98 10.32
CA TYR A 41 -13.89 -0.32 10.94
C TYR A 41 -12.54 -0.92 11.31
N LEU A 42 -11.59 -1.03 10.37
CA LEU A 42 -10.29 -1.65 10.59
C LEU A 42 -9.45 -0.89 11.64
N ALA A 43 -9.50 0.44 11.64
CA ALA A 43 -8.82 1.28 12.61
C ALA A 43 -9.63 1.55 13.89
N SER A 44 -10.74 0.83 14.11
CA SER A 44 -11.57 1.03 15.29
C SER A 44 -10.91 0.51 16.58
N GLN A 45 -11.22 1.15 17.70
CA GLN A 45 -10.80 0.70 19.02
C GLN A 45 -11.21 -0.75 19.32
N LYS A 46 -12.32 -1.21 18.72
CA LYS A 46 -12.83 -2.58 18.86
C LYS A 46 -11.84 -3.63 18.41
N LEU A 47 -11.01 -3.33 17.42
CA LEU A 47 -10.02 -4.27 16.88
C LEU A 47 -8.70 -4.24 17.64
N GLY A 48 -8.55 -3.39 18.65
CA GLY A 48 -7.38 -3.36 19.54
C GLY A 48 -6.05 -3.25 18.80
N GLY A 49 -6.02 -2.59 17.62
CA GLY A 49 -4.84 -2.43 16.79
C GLY A 49 -4.41 -3.66 16.01
N ARG A 50 -5.28 -4.63 15.78
CA ARG A 50 -5.12 -5.77 14.84
C ARG A 50 -3.81 -6.57 14.96
N TYR A 51 -3.26 -6.66 16.19
CA TYR A 51 -2.01 -7.41 16.38
C TYR A 51 -2.21 -8.90 16.03
N PRO A 52 -1.30 -9.52 15.27
CA PRO A 52 -1.43 -10.91 14.83
C PRO A 52 -1.75 -11.90 15.95
N GLY A 53 -2.70 -12.81 15.70
CA GLY A 53 -3.12 -13.83 16.64
C GLY A 53 -4.03 -13.34 17.78
N THR A 54 -4.52 -12.09 17.70
CA THR A 54 -5.49 -11.56 18.69
C THR A 54 -6.93 -11.64 18.18
N ALA A 55 -7.89 -11.35 19.06
CA ALA A 55 -9.29 -11.20 18.63
C ALA A 55 -9.48 -10.11 17.58
N GLY A 56 -8.68 -9.02 17.64
CA GLY A 56 -8.70 -7.94 16.66
C GLY A 56 -8.23 -8.38 15.28
N ASP A 57 -7.18 -9.18 15.19
CA ASP A 57 -6.71 -9.83 13.97
C ASP A 57 -7.83 -10.70 13.35
N THR A 58 -8.48 -11.53 14.18
CA THR A 58 -9.61 -12.36 13.72
C THR A 58 -10.76 -11.50 13.18
N LEU A 59 -11.17 -10.45 13.89
CA LEU A 59 -12.26 -9.58 13.47
C LEU A 59 -11.93 -8.81 12.18
N ALA A 60 -10.69 -8.34 12.02
CA ALA A 60 -10.23 -7.66 10.81
C ALA A 60 -10.28 -8.61 9.60
N SER A 61 -9.70 -9.79 9.75
CA SER A 61 -9.67 -10.78 8.68
C SER A 61 -11.06 -11.28 8.28
N GLU A 62 -11.97 -11.51 9.25
CA GLU A 62 -13.37 -11.86 8.96
C GLU A 62 -14.10 -10.76 8.19
N PHE A 63 -13.88 -9.50 8.56
CA PHE A 63 -14.45 -8.36 7.84
C PHE A 63 -13.99 -8.33 6.38
N ILE A 64 -12.69 -8.46 6.12
CA ILE A 64 -12.12 -8.48 4.77
C ILE A 64 -12.69 -9.65 3.96
N VAL A 65 -12.72 -10.86 4.53
CA VAL A 65 -13.29 -12.04 3.87
C VAL A 65 -14.76 -11.85 3.54
N ASP A 66 -15.55 -11.26 4.44
CA ASP A 66 -16.98 -11.02 4.18
C ASP A 66 -17.17 -9.98 3.06
N LYS A 67 -16.31 -8.95 2.95
CA LYS A 67 -16.30 -8.03 1.78
C LYS A 67 -15.96 -8.77 0.49
N LEU A 68 -14.90 -9.58 0.46
CA LEU A 68 -14.51 -10.36 -0.74
C LEU A 68 -15.62 -11.35 -1.16
N ARG A 69 -16.28 -12.00 -0.21
CA ARG A 69 -17.43 -12.89 -0.47
C ARG A 69 -18.63 -12.13 -1.01
N SER A 70 -18.94 -10.97 -0.47
CA SER A 70 -20.03 -10.12 -0.98
C SER A 70 -19.81 -9.73 -2.44
N LEU A 71 -18.55 -9.51 -2.82
CA LEU A 71 -18.12 -9.25 -4.20
C LEU A 71 -18.09 -10.54 -5.06
N LYS A 72 -18.35 -11.72 -4.48
CA LYS A 72 -18.31 -13.04 -5.16
C LYS A 72 -16.93 -13.32 -5.80
N LEU A 73 -15.85 -12.95 -5.13
CA LEU A 73 -14.51 -13.37 -5.52
C LEU A 73 -14.31 -14.86 -5.21
N LYS A 74 -13.40 -15.48 -5.95
CA LYS A 74 -13.06 -16.90 -5.73
C LYS A 74 -11.92 -16.99 -4.72
N PRO A 75 -12.01 -17.92 -3.75
CA PRO A 75 -10.88 -18.23 -2.87
C PRO A 75 -9.79 -18.99 -3.63
N VAL A 76 -8.57 -18.94 -3.10
CA VAL A 76 -7.39 -19.60 -3.68
C VAL A 76 -6.99 -20.85 -2.90
N VAL A 77 -7.09 -20.80 -1.58
CA VAL A 77 -6.67 -21.89 -0.70
C VAL A 77 -7.68 -23.04 -0.74
N LYS A 78 -7.19 -24.30 -0.65
CA LYS A 78 -8.08 -25.46 -0.54
C LYS A 78 -8.85 -25.41 0.77
N GLY A 79 -10.15 -25.54 0.70
CA GLY A 79 -11.00 -25.48 1.89
C GLY A 79 -12.47 -25.30 1.55
N LYS A 80 -13.32 -25.30 2.57
CA LYS A 80 -14.77 -25.10 2.40
C LYS A 80 -15.17 -23.73 2.97
N LYS A 81 -16.07 -23.01 2.25
CA LYS A 81 -16.68 -21.74 2.68
C LYS A 81 -15.61 -20.65 2.97
N LYS A 82 -15.70 -20.01 4.16
CA LYS A 82 -14.77 -18.94 4.59
C LYS A 82 -13.32 -19.41 4.68
N LYS A 83 -13.07 -20.64 5.14
CA LYS A 83 -11.71 -21.19 5.32
C LYS A 83 -10.87 -21.23 4.04
N ALA A 84 -11.51 -21.26 2.88
CA ALA A 84 -10.79 -21.27 1.60
C ALA A 84 -10.16 -19.90 1.22
N PHE A 85 -10.43 -18.83 1.97
CA PHE A 85 -9.78 -17.53 1.80
C PHE A 85 -8.52 -17.37 2.65
N TYR A 86 -8.34 -18.19 3.68
CA TYR A 86 -7.25 -18.09 4.65
C TYR A 86 -6.08 -19.01 4.29
N HIS A 87 -4.90 -18.43 4.19
CA HIS A 87 -3.63 -19.15 4.20
C HIS A 87 -3.04 -19.03 5.62
N ASP A 88 -3.33 -20.03 6.45
CA ASP A 88 -2.91 -20.06 7.84
C ASP A 88 -1.42 -20.34 7.98
N PHE A 89 -0.74 -19.64 8.87
CA PHE A 89 0.65 -19.89 9.22
C PHE A 89 0.93 -19.57 10.70
N THR A 90 2.03 -20.14 11.19
CA THR A 90 2.48 -19.95 12.57
C THR A 90 3.93 -19.49 12.59
N TYR A 91 4.24 -18.53 13.44
CA TYR A 91 5.58 -17.97 13.57
C TYR A 91 5.91 -17.67 15.04
N GLY A 92 7.19 -17.27 15.29
CA GLY A 92 7.70 -16.98 16.62
C GLY A 92 8.51 -18.14 17.21
N LYS A 93 9.61 -17.83 17.90
CA LYS A 93 10.50 -18.81 18.51
C LYS A 93 10.05 -19.20 19.91
N GLU A 94 9.83 -18.21 20.76
CA GLU A 94 9.46 -18.40 22.18
C GLU A 94 7.96 -18.58 22.35
N LYS A 95 7.18 -17.73 21.68
CA LYS A 95 5.71 -17.78 21.67
C LYS A 95 5.24 -17.98 20.24
N GLN A 96 4.58 -19.10 20.01
CA GLN A 96 3.97 -19.41 18.74
C GLN A 96 2.72 -18.54 18.55
N ILE A 97 2.69 -17.77 17.48
CA ILE A 97 1.56 -16.93 17.05
C ILE A 97 1.01 -17.50 15.75
N THR A 98 -0.28 -17.81 15.74
CA THR A 98 -0.97 -18.25 14.51
C THR A 98 -1.82 -17.10 13.98
N THR A 99 -1.64 -16.80 12.72
CA THR A 99 -2.43 -15.82 11.95
C THR A 99 -2.52 -16.31 10.50
N HIS A 100 -2.94 -15.47 9.57
CA HIS A 100 -3.14 -15.88 8.17
C HIS A 100 -2.98 -14.74 7.20
N ASN A 101 -2.72 -15.07 5.93
CA ASN A 101 -2.99 -14.19 4.81
C ASN A 101 -4.41 -14.45 4.28
N ILE A 102 -5.05 -13.43 3.74
CA ILE A 102 -6.34 -13.55 3.08
C ILE A 102 -6.11 -13.46 1.58
N ILE A 103 -6.60 -14.45 0.82
CA ILE A 103 -6.28 -14.58 -0.60
C ILE A 103 -7.57 -14.83 -1.40
N ALA A 104 -7.80 -13.97 -2.40
CA ALA A 104 -8.89 -14.12 -3.35
C ALA A 104 -8.42 -13.88 -4.79
N VAL A 105 -9.11 -14.45 -5.78
CA VAL A 105 -8.74 -14.31 -7.17
C VAL A 105 -9.91 -13.86 -8.05
N VAL A 106 -9.61 -12.97 -8.98
CA VAL A 106 -10.43 -12.67 -10.15
C VAL A 106 -9.78 -13.32 -11.36
N PRO A 107 -10.35 -14.40 -11.91
CA PRO A 107 -9.79 -15.06 -13.08
C PRO A 107 -9.78 -14.15 -14.30
N GLY A 108 -8.69 -14.15 -15.03
CA GLY A 108 -8.56 -13.49 -16.31
C GLY A 108 -9.47 -14.08 -17.39
N LYS A 109 -9.77 -13.30 -18.42
CA LYS A 109 -10.62 -13.70 -19.53
C LYS A 109 -9.86 -14.23 -20.75
N ASP A 110 -8.58 -13.86 -20.89
CA ASP A 110 -7.78 -14.32 -22.02
C ASP A 110 -7.37 -15.79 -21.85
N LYS A 111 -7.36 -16.57 -22.94
CA LYS A 111 -7.08 -18.01 -22.87
C LYS A 111 -5.61 -18.32 -22.56
N HIS A 112 -4.70 -17.45 -22.93
CA HIS A 112 -3.26 -17.61 -22.73
C HIS A 112 -2.81 -16.90 -21.44
N LEU A 113 -3.19 -15.63 -21.25
CA LEU A 113 -2.74 -14.79 -20.16
C LEU A 113 -3.42 -15.08 -18.81
N ARG A 114 -4.56 -15.76 -18.78
CA ARG A 114 -5.29 -16.04 -17.54
C ARG A 114 -4.54 -16.94 -16.53
N ASN A 115 -3.50 -17.62 -16.99
CA ASN A 115 -2.63 -18.44 -16.13
C ASN A 115 -1.44 -17.64 -15.58
N GLU A 116 -1.32 -16.38 -15.98
CA GLU A 116 -0.42 -15.40 -15.40
C GLU A 116 -1.18 -14.55 -14.37
N TYR A 117 -0.56 -14.37 -13.21
CA TYR A 117 -1.18 -13.74 -12.06
C TYR A 117 -0.44 -12.46 -11.68
N ILE A 118 -1.20 -11.40 -11.50
CA ILE A 118 -0.73 -10.18 -10.85
C ILE A 118 -1.20 -10.24 -9.41
N VAL A 119 -0.29 -10.14 -8.45
CA VAL A 119 -0.65 -9.97 -7.03
C VAL A 119 -0.86 -8.49 -6.77
N VAL A 120 -2.00 -8.15 -6.17
CA VAL A 120 -2.31 -6.80 -5.67
C VAL A 120 -2.57 -6.95 -4.18
N GLY A 121 -1.76 -6.30 -3.35
CA GLY A 121 -1.79 -6.54 -1.90
C GLY A 121 -1.59 -5.33 -1.03
N SER A 122 -1.95 -5.51 0.24
CA SER A 122 -1.72 -4.67 1.41
C SER A 122 -1.58 -5.57 2.63
N HIS A 123 -1.02 -5.08 3.74
CA HIS A 123 -1.11 -5.81 4.99
C HIS A 123 -2.26 -5.30 5.84
N TYR A 124 -2.87 -6.18 6.66
CA TYR A 124 -4.02 -5.81 7.47
C TYR A 124 -3.74 -5.83 8.99
N ASP A 125 -2.61 -6.38 9.40
CA ASP A 125 -2.16 -6.34 10.80
C ASP A 125 -1.60 -4.96 11.18
N HIS A 126 -1.44 -4.74 12.50
CA HIS A 126 -0.75 -3.57 13.03
C HIS A 126 -0.22 -3.82 14.45
N LEU A 127 0.20 -2.77 15.15
CA LEU A 127 1.01 -2.85 16.38
C LEU A 127 0.23 -3.22 17.66
N GLY A 128 -1.08 -3.39 17.60
CA GLY A 128 -1.88 -3.74 18.78
C GLY A 128 -1.95 -2.61 19.80
N MET A 129 -1.60 -2.94 21.05
CA MET A 129 -1.58 -2.01 22.17
C MET A 129 -0.28 -1.20 22.27
N GLY A 130 0.64 -1.36 21.35
CA GLY A 130 1.95 -0.72 21.43
C GLY A 130 2.80 -1.24 22.60
N GLY A 131 3.61 -0.38 23.16
CA GLY A 131 4.55 -0.71 24.24
C GLY A 131 5.96 -1.01 23.76
N GLN A 132 6.84 -1.36 24.69
CA GLN A 132 8.24 -1.67 24.39
C GLN A 132 8.35 -2.90 23.46
N GLY A 133 9.18 -2.76 22.42
CA GLY A 133 9.42 -3.84 21.44
C GLY A 133 8.31 -4.08 20.42
N SER A 134 7.23 -3.28 20.43
CA SER A 134 6.12 -3.40 19.49
C SER A 134 6.36 -2.75 18.13
N GLY A 135 7.41 -1.97 17.97
CA GLY A 135 7.57 -1.07 16.82
C GLY A 135 6.98 0.34 17.04
N SER A 136 6.23 0.54 18.14
CA SER A 136 5.65 1.86 18.47
C SER A 136 6.72 2.94 18.62
N ARG A 137 6.46 4.09 18.04
CA ARG A 137 7.28 5.31 18.23
C ARG A 137 7.02 6.02 19.55
N ARG A 138 6.02 5.56 20.30
CA ARG A 138 5.73 5.95 21.69
C ARG A 138 5.74 4.70 22.59
N PRO A 139 6.90 4.04 22.74
CA PRO A 139 6.97 2.75 23.43
C PRO A 139 6.60 2.81 24.90
N ASP A 140 6.64 3.99 25.51
CA ASP A 140 6.24 4.22 26.92
C ASP A 140 4.72 4.44 27.08
N THR A 141 3.97 4.46 25.98
CA THR A 141 2.52 4.64 25.97
C THR A 141 1.84 3.34 25.58
N LEU A 142 1.08 2.75 26.50
CA LEU A 142 0.18 1.64 26.20
C LEU A 142 -1.17 2.19 25.74
N GLY A 143 -1.60 1.82 24.58
CA GLY A 143 -2.86 2.24 23.99
C GLY A 143 -3.04 1.62 22.62
N VAL A 144 -4.28 1.55 22.16
CA VAL A 144 -4.56 1.01 20.83
C VAL A 144 -3.85 1.84 19.78
N HIS A 145 -3.07 1.18 18.92
CA HIS A 145 -2.50 1.74 17.70
C HIS A 145 -3.48 1.44 16.56
N PRO A 146 -4.29 2.40 16.12
CA PRO A 146 -5.37 2.12 15.17
C PRO A 146 -4.87 1.74 13.78
N GLY A 147 -3.72 2.27 13.36
CA GLY A 147 -3.16 1.99 12.04
C GLY A 147 -4.12 2.36 10.90
N ALA A 148 -4.59 3.62 10.89
CA ALA A 148 -5.56 4.04 9.88
C ALA A 148 -4.89 4.21 8.51
N ASP A 149 -3.72 4.88 8.47
CA ASP A 149 -2.92 4.93 7.26
C ASP A 149 -2.09 3.65 7.10
N ASP A 150 -1.56 3.15 8.18
CA ASP A 150 -0.72 1.96 8.26
C ASP A 150 -1.49 0.76 8.88
N ASN A 151 -2.18 -0.13 8.11
CA ASN A 151 -2.35 0.01 6.66
C ASN A 151 -3.82 -0.22 6.27
N ALA A 152 -4.77 0.25 7.11
CA ALA A 152 -6.19 0.17 6.75
C ALA A 152 -6.51 0.99 5.48
N SER A 153 -5.68 2.00 5.14
CA SER A 153 -5.80 2.77 3.91
C SER A 153 -5.53 1.90 2.68
N GLY A 154 -4.45 1.12 2.70
CA GLY A 154 -4.11 0.15 1.66
C GLY A 154 -5.20 -0.89 1.50
N ASP A 155 -5.68 -1.48 2.60
CA ASP A 155 -6.76 -2.47 2.58
C ASP A 155 -8.03 -1.93 1.92
N ALA A 156 -8.41 -0.70 2.24
CA ALA A 156 -9.59 -0.07 1.66
C ALA A 156 -9.45 0.11 0.15
N VAL A 157 -8.28 0.55 -0.34
CA VAL A 157 -8.03 0.71 -1.78
C VAL A 157 -7.98 -0.65 -2.48
N VAL A 158 -7.33 -1.68 -1.90
CA VAL A 158 -7.26 -3.03 -2.46
C VAL A 158 -8.65 -3.67 -2.56
N LEU A 159 -9.55 -3.47 -1.58
CA LEU A 159 -10.94 -3.93 -1.66
C LEU A 159 -11.71 -3.26 -2.81
N GLU A 160 -11.50 -1.96 -3.05
CA GLU A 160 -12.14 -1.26 -4.16
C GLU A 160 -11.54 -1.66 -5.52
N LEU A 161 -10.25 -1.95 -5.59
CA LEU A 161 -9.62 -2.57 -6.77
C LEU A 161 -10.23 -3.95 -7.05
N ALA A 162 -10.43 -4.77 -6.02
CA ALA A 162 -11.07 -6.07 -6.15
C ALA A 162 -12.53 -5.95 -6.68
N ARG A 163 -13.28 -4.96 -6.21
CA ARG A 163 -14.61 -4.63 -6.73
C ARG A 163 -14.57 -4.23 -8.20
N HIS A 164 -13.62 -3.36 -8.56
CA HIS A 164 -13.47 -2.88 -9.94
C HIS A 164 -13.14 -4.02 -10.89
N PHE A 165 -12.09 -4.77 -10.63
CA PHE A 165 -11.62 -5.83 -11.53
C PHE A 165 -12.57 -7.04 -11.59
N LYS A 166 -13.36 -7.27 -10.54
CA LYS A 166 -14.46 -8.25 -10.61
C LYS A 166 -15.47 -7.93 -11.69
N LYS A 167 -15.74 -6.64 -11.95
CA LYS A 167 -16.66 -6.17 -13.00
C LYS A 167 -15.96 -6.04 -14.36
N ALA A 168 -14.78 -5.40 -14.39
CA ALA A 168 -14.06 -5.08 -15.61
C ALA A 168 -13.44 -6.30 -16.28
N ARG A 169 -13.02 -7.31 -15.51
CA ARG A 169 -12.42 -8.58 -15.99
C ARG A 169 -11.21 -8.37 -16.91
N SER A 170 -10.06 -8.33 -16.30
CA SER A 170 -8.75 -8.21 -16.96
C SER A 170 -8.39 -9.40 -17.87
N GLN A 171 -7.35 -9.27 -18.68
CA GLN A 171 -6.79 -10.34 -19.51
C GLN A 171 -6.11 -11.39 -18.63
N ARG A 172 -5.15 -10.94 -17.78
CA ARG A 172 -4.50 -11.75 -16.73
C ARG A 172 -5.41 -11.93 -15.52
N SER A 173 -5.16 -12.98 -14.78
CA SER A 173 -5.77 -13.17 -13.46
C SER A 173 -5.16 -12.22 -12.44
N ILE A 174 -5.98 -11.74 -11.49
CA ILE A 174 -5.51 -10.88 -10.42
C ILE A 174 -5.79 -11.58 -9.09
N ILE A 175 -4.74 -11.75 -8.29
CA ILE A 175 -4.82 -12.21 -6.91
C ILE A 175 -4.85 -10.98 -6.01
N PHE A 176 -5.88 -10.85 -5.20
CA PHE A 176 -5.98 -9.86 -4.14
C PHE A 176 -5.54 -10.50 -2.83
N MET A 177 -4.54 -9.90 -2.19
CA MET A 177 -3.96 -10.40 -0.94
C MET A 177 -4.01 -9.34 0.15
N PHE A 178 -4.30 -9.82 1.36
CA PHE A 178 -4.16 -9.02 2.58
C PHE A 178 -3.21 -9.82 3.48
N PHE A 179 -2.02 -9.29 3.65
CA PHE A 179 -0.96 -9.98 4.40
C PHE A 179 -1.16 -9.81 5.89
N GLY A 180 -0.91 -10.87 6.66
CA GLY A 180 -0.85 -10.80 8.10
C GLY A 180 0.60 -10.82 8.58
N ALA A 181 0.85 -10.23 9.75
CA ALA A 181 2.17 -10.18 10.39
C ALA A 181 3.26 -9.53 9.52
N GLU A 182 2.91 -8.49 8.77
CA GLU A 182 3.87 -7.64 8.06
C GLU A 182 4.78 -6.92 9.06
N GLU A 183 4.18 -6.28 10.07
CA GLU A 183 4.83 -5.53 11.15
C GLU A 183 5.81 -6.38 12.01
N GLN A 184 5.69 -7.69 11.89
CA GLN A 184 6.56 -8.67 12.54
C GLN A 184 7.74 -9.10 11.64
N GLY A 185 7.99 -8.35 10.58
CA GLY A 185 9.09 -8.53 9.63
C GLY A 185 8.70 -9.29 8.36
N LEU A 186 7.63 -8.90 7.71
CA LEU A 186 7.14 -9.43 6.43
C LEU A 186 6.82 -10.93 6.50
N VAL A 187 6.31 -11.38 7.66
CA VAL A 187 6.14 -12.82 7.89
C VAL A 187 5.13 -13.40 6.91
N GLY A 188 3.99 -12.73 6.72
CA GLY A 188 2.91 -13.24 5.87
C GLY A 188 3.32 -13.42 4.41
N SER A 189 3.98 -12.42 3.81
CA SER A 189 4.45 -12.52 2.43
C SER A 189 5.52 -13.58 2.24
N LYS A 190 6.45 -13.71 3.19
CA LYS A 190 7.44 -14.79 3.19
C LYS A 190 6.80 -16.18 3.29
N GLN A 191 5.85 -16.36 4.21
CA GLN A 191 5.11 -17.62 4.38
C GLN A 191 4.28 -17.97 3.12
N PHE A 192 3.69 -16.98 2.47
CA PHE A 192 2.99 -17.20 1.20
C PHE A 192 3.92 -17.73 0.11
N LEU A 193 5.08 -17.10 -0.07
CA LEU A 193 6.05 -17.54 -1.08
C LEU A 193 6.62 -18.92 -0.78
N GLU A 194 6.89 -19.24 0.49
CA GLU A 194 7.30 -20.60 0.87
C GLU A 194 6.18 -21.65 0.65
N TRP A 195 4.94 -21.29 0.95
CA TRP A 195 3.79 -22.16 0.64
C TRP A 195 3.66 -22.41 -0.87
N MET A 196 3.81 -21.37 -1.69
CA MET A 196 3.79 -21.51 -3.15
C MET A 196 4.89 -22.43 -3.67
N LYS A 197 6.13 -22.33 -3.15
CA LYS A 197 7.24 -23.26 -3.50
C LYS A 197 6.91 -24.70 -3.13
N GLN A 198 6.33 -24.94 -1.97
CA GLN A 198 5.97 -26.29 -1.51
C GLN A 198 4.87 -26.91 -2.39
N GLU A 199 3.87 -26.13 -2.74
CA GLU A 199 2.79 -26.58 -3.63
C GLU A 199 3.30 -26.85 -5.05
N ASP A 200 4.30 -26.10 -5.55
CA ASP A 200 5.00 -26.38 -6.80
C ASP A 200 5.68 -27.74 -6.81
N ASN A 201 6.31 -28.09 -5.71
CA ASN A 201 7.01 -29.37 -5.57
C ASN A 201 6.05 -30.57 -5.40
N GLN A 202 4.82 -30.33 -4.95
CA GLN A 202 3.82 -31.39 -4.70
C GLN A 202 2.73 -31.50 -5.76
N ARG A 203 2.86 -30.80 -6.88
CA ARG A 203 1.85 -30.57 -7.92
C ARG A 203 0.81 -31.65 -8.10
N LYS A 204 -0.41 -31.33 -7.72
CA LYS A 204 -1.62 -31.97 -8.29
C LYS A 204 -2.82 -31.01 -8.48
N ASN A 205 -2.90 -29.81 -7.89
CA ASN A 205 -4.16 -29.05 -7.87
C ASN A 205 -4.08 -27.52 -7.71
N LEU A 206 -2.93 -26.87 -7.83
CA LEU A 206 -2.85 -25.43 -7.95
C LEU A 206 -2.56 -25.02 -9.40
N PRO A 207 -3.03 -23.84 -9.85
CA PRO A 207 -2.56 -23.30 -11.12
C PRO A 207 -1.04 -23.23 -11.09
N ASP A 208 -0.39 -23.41 -12.24
CA ASP A 208 1.07 -23.37 -12.41
C ASP A 208 1.66 -22.14 -11.71
N SER A 209 2.11 -22.36 -10.56
CA SER A 209 2.20 -21.63 -9.32
C SER A 209 3.09 -20.37 -9.26
N MET A 210 4.32 -20.44 -8.76
CA MET A 210 5.21 -19.25 -8.67
C MET A 210 5.63 -18.75 -10.04
N LYS A 211 5.78 -19.64 -11.01
CA LYS A 211 6.05 -19.26 -12.41
C LYS A 211 4.89 -18.51 -13.05
N GLY A 212 3.71 -18.61 -12.48
CA GLY A 212 2.53 -17.88 -12.91
C GLY A 212 2.38 -16.49 -12.28
N ILE A 213 3.08 -16.17 -11.18
CA ILE A 213 3.08 -14.80 -10.61
C ILE A 213 4.07 -13.96 -11.42
N VAL A 214 3.55 -13.03 -12.19
CA VAL A 214 4.34 -12.24 -13.15
C VAL A 214 4.65 -10.84 -12.65
N ALA A 215 3.94 -10.35 -11.64
CA ALA A 215 4.18 -9.07 -11.00
C ALA A 215 3.45 -8.97 -9.66
N MET A 216 3.93 -8.07 -8.80
CA MET A 216 3.20 -7.64 -7.59
C MET A 216 3.06 -6.12 -7.55
N VAL A 217 1.88 -5.64 -7.15
CA VAL A 217 1.60 -4.25 -6.81
C VAL A 217 1.20 -4.21 -5.34
N ASN A 218 2.04 -3.58 -4.52
CA ASN A 218 1.83 -3.43 -3.07
C ASN A 218 1.35 -2.01 -2.75
N LEU A 219 0.37 -1.89 -1.87
CA LEU A 219 -0.16 -0.63 -1.39
C LEU A 219 0.02 -0.55 0.13
N ASP A 220 0.80 0.44 0.57
CA ASP A 220 1.07 0.62 1.99
C ASP A 220 1.22 2.11 2.30
N MET A 221 0.45 2.58 3.29
CA MET A 221 0.35 3.99 3.66
C MET A 221 -0.05 4.88 2.48
N VAL A 222 -1.26 4.70 1.97
CA VAL A 222 -1.79 5.42 0.79
C VAL A 222 -2.86 6.46 1.14
N GLY A 223 -3.08 6.73 2.41
CA GLY A 223 -4.14 7.61 2.91
C GLY A 223 -3.69 9.03 3.25
N ARG A 224 -2.40 9.39 3.15
CA ARG A 224 -1.89 10.71 3.56
C ARG A 224 -1.35 11.53 2.38
N MET A 225 -1.96 11.37 1.22
CA MET A 225 -1.57 12.10 0.01
C MET A 225 -1.57 13.61 0.22
N ARG A 226 -0.50 14.26 -0.23
CA ARG A 226 -0.28 15.71 -0.23
C ARG A 226 0.05 16.16 -1.65
N ASP A 227 -0.43 17.31 -2.05
CA ASP A 227 -0.13 17.93 -3.35
C ASP A 227 -0.37 17.01 -4.57
N SER A 228 -1.33 16.08 -4.45
CA SER A 228 -1.59 15.04 -5.46
C SER A 228 -0.31 14.31 -5.88
N ALA A 229 0.58 14.03 -4.91
CA ALA A 229 1.87 13.39 -5.12
C ALA A 229 1.97 12.06 -4.36
N MET A 230 2.59 11.07 -5.01
CA MET A 230 2.78 9.73 -4.49
C MET A 230 4.11 9.15 -4.98
N SER A 231 4.70 8.23 -4.21
CA SER A 231 5.87 7.46 -4.64
C SER A 231 5.46 6.12 -5.26
N VAL A 232 6.18 5.74 -6.31
CA VAL A 232 6.08 4.43 -6.96
C VAL A 232 7.48 3.83 -6.99
N SER A 233 7.77 2.94 -6.03
CA SER A 233 9.04 2.22 -5.99
C SER A 233 8.96 0.91 -6.77
N GLY A 234 10.13 0.34 -7.13
CA GLY A 234 10.22 -0.87 -7.93
C GLY A 234 10.14 -0.61 -9.44
N THR A 235 10.11 0.65 -9.86
CA THR A 235 9.97 1.01 -11.28
C THR A 235 11.13 0.53 -12.17
N GLY A 236 12.26 0.15 -11.59
CA GLY A 236 13.41 -0.45 -12.28
C GLY A 236 13.37 -1.97 -12.33
N THR A 237 12.47 -2.65 -11.60
CA THR A 237 12.41 -4.11 -11.53
C THR A 237 11.87 -4.77 -12.80
N SER A 238 11.34 -3.97 -13.74
CA SER A 238 11.00 -4.37 -15.10
C SER A 238 11.27 -3.21 -16.05
N SER A 239 11.68 -3.51 -17.29
CA SER A 239 11.91 -2.50 -18.34
C SER A 239 10.66 -1.70 -18.69
N ARG A 240 9.47 -2.20 -18.35
CA ARG A 240 8.17 -1.61 -18.67
C ARG A 240 7.58 -0.74 -17.58
N PHE A 241 7.94 -0.96 -16.32
CA PHE A 241 7.21 -0.42 -15.17
C PHE A 241 7.26 1.10 -15.06
N LYS A 242 8.42 1.72 -15.33
CA LYS A 242 8.53 3.17 -15.28
C LYS A 242 7.59 3.85 -16.26
N ALA A 243 7.63 3.44 -17.52
CA ALA A 243 6.78 4.04 -18.57
C ALA A 243 5.28 3.82 -18.28
N MET A 244 4.90 2.64 -17.76
CA MET A 244 3.52 2.35 -17.37
C MET A 244 3.06 3.23 -16.22
N ALA A 245 3.88 3.41 -15.19
CA ALA A 245 3.57 4.30 -14.06
C ALA A 245 3.42 5.76 -14.51
N GLU A 246 4.35 6.26 -15.32
CA GLU A 246 4.29 7.61 -15.88
C GLU A 246 3.04 7.83 -16.75
N GLN A 247 2.66 6.84 -17.57
CA GLN A 247 1.44 6.89 -18.37
C GLN A 247 0.17 6.90 -17.50
N ALA A 248 0.09 6.05 -16.48
CA ALA A 248 -1.03 6.02 -15.55
C ALA A 248 -1.15 7.35 -14.80
N ALA A 249 -0.03 7.94 -14.39
CA ALA A 249 0.02 9.24 -13.74
C ALA A 249 -0.49 10.36 -14.66
N ALA A 250 -0.06 10.38 -15.91
CA ALA A 250 -0.52 11.37 -16.90
C ALA A 250 -2.04 11.28 -17.13
N GLN A 251 -2.60 10.06 -17.16
CA GLN A 251 -4.03 9.84 -17.37
C GLN A 251 -4.89 10.25 -16.17
N THR A 252 -4.34 10.15 -14.97
CA THR A 252 -5.07 10.43 -13.73
C THR A 252 -4.76 11.78 -13.12
N GLY A 253 -3.81 12.53 -13.71
CA GLY A 253 -3.38 13.83 -13.20
C GLY A 253 -2.61 13.75 -11.88
N LEU A 254 -2.13 12.56 -11.51
CA LEU A 254 -1.35 12.34 -10.30
C LEU A 254 0.14 12.63 -10.59
N HIS A 255 0.82 13.21 -9.59
CA HIS A 255 2.27 13.35 -9.66
C HIS A 255 2.94 12.16 -8.97
N ILE A 256 3.86 11.52 -9.68
CA ILE A 256 4.58 10.39 -9.12
C ILE A 256 6.08 10.64 -9.07
N SER A 257 6.70 10.12 -8.01
CA SER A 257 8.15 9.95 -7.93
C SER A 257 8.47 8.48 -8.20
N CYS A 258 9.21 8.20 -9.28
CA CYS A 258 9.62 6.85 -9.64
C CYS A 258 10.93 6.49 -8.95
N VAL A 259 10.93 5.44 -8.12
CA VAL A 259 12.11 4.90 -7.46
C VAL A 259 12.41 3.53 -8.09
N PRO A 260 13.61 3.33 -8.68
CA PRO A 260 13.92 2.07 -9.36
C PRO A 260 13.97 0.85 -8.43
N ASP A 261 14.41 1.05 -7.19
CA ASP A 261 14.58 0.00 -6.19
C ASP A 261 13.24 -0.62 -5.78
N GLY A 262 13.14 -1.94 -5.84
CA GLY A 262 11.97 -2.70 -5.39
C GLY A 262 12.09 -3.23 -3.97
N TYR A 263 13.27 -3.12 -3.37
CA TYR A 263 13.46 -3.43 -1.96
C TYR A 263 12.94 -2.27 -1.11
N GLY A 264 12.23 -2.59 -0.05
CA GLY A 264 11.63 -1.57 0.79
C GLY A 264 11.10 -2.16 2.09
N PRO A 265 10.50 -1.34 2.95
CA PRO A 265 10.08 -1.78 4.27
C PRO A 265 8.68 -2.44 4.27
N SER A 266 8.19 -2.98 3.16
CA SER A 266 6.86 -3.63 3.08
C SER A 266 6.90 -4.90 2.22
N ASP A 267 5.76 -5.58 2.08
CA ASP A 267 5.61 -6.94 1.55
C ASP A 267 6.17 -7.17 0.14
N GLN A 268 6.27 -6.14 -0.72
CA GLN A 268 6.89 -6.26 -2.05
C GLN A 268 8.35 -6.74 -1.97
N ALA A 269 9.05 -6.45 -0.86
CA ALA A 269 10.44 -6.89 -0.69
C ALA A 269 10.59 -8.41 -0.69
N SER A 270 9.59 -9.14 -0.19
CA SER A 270 9.57 -10.59 -0.24
C SER A 270 9.47 -11.13 -1.67
N PHE A 271 8.72 -10.45 -2.55
CA PHE A 271 8.54 -10.85 -3.95
C PHE A 271 9.78 -10.54 -4.79
N VAL A 272 10.36 -9.36 -4.63
CA VAL A 272 11.61 -9.01 -5.33
C VAL A 272 12.76 -9.94 -4.96
N ALA A 273 12.79 -10.44 -3.72
CA ALA A 273 13.79 -11.40 -3.26
C ALA A 273 13.72 -12.77 -3.95
N VAL A 274 12.65 -13.04 -4.71
CA VAL A 274 12.46 -14.26 -5.51
C VAL A 274 12.27 -13.95 -6.99
N ASP A 275 12.84 -12.84 -7.46
CA ASP A 275 12.89 -12.40 -8.85
C ASP A 275 11.51 -12.13 -9.47
N ILE A 276 10.53 -11.72 -8.68
CA ILE A 276 9.24 -11.23 -9.18
C ILE A 276 9.30 -9.69 -9.25
N PRO A 277 9.04 -9.08 -10.41
CA PRO A 277 9.03 -7.62 -10.54
C PRO A 277 7.89 -6.99 -9.74
N VAL A 278 8.16 -5.86 -9.07
CA VAL A 278 7.25 -5.25 -8.12
C VAL A 278 7.04 -3.77 -8.36
N LEU A 279 5.87 -3.28 -7.97
CA LEU A 279 5.57 -1.86 -7.80
C LEU A 279 5.03 -1.65 -6.39
N PHE A 280 5.58 -0.67 -5.70
CA PHE A 280 5.18 -0.30 -4.35
C PHE A 280 4.66 1.13 -4.35
N LEU A 281 3.41 1.30 -3.93
CA LEU A 281 2.66 2.55 -3.93
C LEU A 281 2.52 3.05 -2.50
N THR A 282 2.94 4.31 -2.25
CA THR A 282 2.83 4.92 -0.93
C THR A 282 2.76 6.44 -1.02
N THR A 283 2.08 7.08 -0.08
CA THR A 283 2.04 8.54 0.08
C THR A 283 3.09 9.08 1.05
N GLY A 284 3.97 8.19 1.55
CA GLY A 284 5.11 8.52 2.40
C GLY A 284 4.78 8.57 3.89
N GLY A 285 5.82 8.85 4.69
CA GLY A 285 5.74 8.91 6.14
C GLY A 285 5.02 10.16 6.66
N HIS A 286 4.52 10.05 7.89
CA HIS A 286 3.88 11.15 8.62
C HIS A 286 4.15 11.06 10.12
N MET A 287 3.83 12.12 10.86
CA MET A 287 4.15 12.21 12.30
C MET A 287 3.46 11.14 13.15
N GLU A 288 2.26 10.75 12.75
CA GLU A 288 1.40 9.80 13.45
C GLU A 288 1.76 8.34 13.16
N TYR A 289 2.66 8.07 12.19
CA TYR A 289 3.14 6.72 11.86
C TYR A 289 3.59 5.95 13.11
N HIS A 290 3.09 4.73 13.30
CA HIS A 290 3.36 3.87 14.43
C HIS A 290 3.05 4.52 15.80
N THR A 291 1.99 5.32 15.87
CA THR A 291 1.50 5.91 17.13
C THR A 291 -0.01 5.72 17.30
N PRO A 292 -0.55 5.91 18.51
CA PRO A 292 -2.01 5.90 18.74
C PRO A 292 -2.78 6.99 17.96
N ASP A 293 -2.08 7.96 17.36
CA ASP A 293 -2.69 9.08 16.67
C ASP A 293 -2.89 8.82 15.15
N ASP A 294 -2.48 7.65 14.64
CA ASP A 294 -2.82 7.23 13.28
C ASP A 294 -4.28 6.78 13.20
N VAL A 295 -5.18 7.75 13.11
CA VAL A 295 -6.63 7.59 13.21
C VAL A 295 -7.33 7.95 11.88
N PRO A 296 -8.56 7.44 11.61
CA PRO A 296 -9.27 7.68 10.36
C PRO A 296 -9.51 9.14 9.99
N SER A 297 -9.64 10.02 10.99
CA SER A 297 -9.86 11.46 10.78
C SER A 297 -8.66 12.22 10.21
N THR A 298 -7.48 11.61 10.22
CA THR A 298 -6.25 12.22 9.67
C THR A 298 -6.04 11.91 8.19
N LEU A 299 -6.86 11.03 7.61
CA LEU A 299 -6.69 10.60 6.21
C LEU A 299 -7.29 11.58 5.20
N ASN A 300 -6.65 11.64 4.04
CA ASN A 300 -7.12 12.33 2.85
C ASN A 300 -7.86 11.34 1.93
N TYR A 301 -9.17 11.22 2.09
CA TYR A 301 -9.99 10.30 1.30
C TYR A 301 -10.09 10.70 -0.18
N ASP A 302 -9.95 11.99 -0.52
CA ASP A 302 -9.84 12.44 -1.92
C ASP A 302 -8.51 11.94 -2.52
N GLY A 303 -7.43 12.00 -1.77
CA GLY A 303 -6.14 11.43 -2.15
C GLY A 303 -6.20 9.91 -2.30
N MET A 304 -6.92 9.20 -1.42
CA MET A 304 -7.14 7.76 -1.57
C MET A 304 -7.92 7.42 -2.85
N GLN A 305 -8.89 8.25 -3.23
CA GLN A 305 -9.60 8.09 -4.51
C GLN A 305 -8.66 8.30 -5.70
N GLN A 306 -7.73 9.27 -5.63
CA GLN A 306 -6.71 9.46 -6.66
C GLN A 306 -5.77 8.25 -6.75
N THR A 307 -5.33 7.70 -5.60
CA THR A 307 -4.54 6.46 -5.55
C THR A 307 -5.30 5.29 -6.18
N LEU A 308 -6.59 5.16 -5.87
CA LEU A 308 -7.44 4.11 -6.45
C LEU A 308 -7.53 4.25 -7.98
N ASP A 309 -7.73 5.45 -8.50
CA ASP A 309 -7.88 5.67 -9.94
C ASP A 309 -6.54 5.45 -10.67
N PHE A 310 -5.42 5.90 -10.10
CA PHE A 310 -4.07 5.58 -10.58
C PHE A 310 -3.80 4.07 -10.60
N SER A 311 -4.10 3.40 -9.49
CA SER A 311 -3.88 1.95 -9.36
C SER A 311 -4.71 1.14 -10.35
N LYS A 312 -5.95 1.56 -10.64
CA LYS A 312 -6.79 0.92 -11.67
C LYS A 312 -6.15 1.01 -13.05
N GLU A 313 -5.66 2.21 -13.40
CA GLU A 313 -5.04 2.42 -14.70
C GLU A 313 -3.75 1.61 -14.82
N LEU A 314 -2.86 1.68 -13.83
CA LEU A 314 -1.61 0.94 -13.78
C LEU A 314 -1.83 -0.58 -13.88
N ILE A 315 -2.74 -1.13 -13.07
CA ILE A 315 -3.04 -2.57 -13.07
C ILE A 315 -3.75 -2.98 -14.38
N THR A 316 -4.57 -2.12 -14.98
CA THR A 316 -5.21 -2.40 -16.27
C THR A 316 -4.17 -2.52 -17.37
N GLN A 317 -3.19 -1.62 -17.44
CA GLN A 317 -2.07 -1.71 -18.38
C GLN A 317 -1.29 -3.00 -18.17
N LEU A 318 -0.90 -3.31 -16.94
CA LEU A 318 -0.16 -4.52 -16.58
C LEU A 318 -0.94 -5.79 -16.91
N ALA A 319 -2.23 -5.81 -16.64
CA ALA A 319 -3.08 -6.96 -16.91
C ALA A 319 -3.43 -7.18 -18.39
N SER A 320 -3.25 -6.16 -19.23
CA SER A 320 -3.56 -6.18 -20.67
C SER A 320 -2.33 -6.29 -21.56
N MET A 321 -1.14 -6.12 -21.01
CA MET A 321 0.13 -6.20 -21.74
C MET A 321 0.29 -7.59 -22.37
N PRO A 322 0.60 -7.71 -23.68
CA PRO A 322 0.70 -9.01 -24.35
C PRO A 322 1.86 -9.87 -23.83
N GLU A 323 3.01 -9.22 -23.55
CA GLU A 323 4.21 -9.89 -23.06
C GLU A 323 4.17 -10.03 -21.53
N THR A 324 4.80 -11.08 -21.01
CA THR A 324 5.08 -11.20 -19.58
C THR A 324 6.11 -10.15 -19.17
N PRO A 325 5.89 -9.37 -18.06
CA PRO A 325 6.90 -8.46 -17.56
C PRO A 325 8.23 -9.17 -17.32
N ASP A 326 9.32 -8.59 -17.82
CA ASP A 326 10.67 -9.05 -17.52
C ASP A 326 11.04 -8.71 -16.06
N TYR A 327 11.98 -9.48 -15.50
CA TYR A 327 12.58 -9.12 -14.22
C TYR A 327 13.98 -8.56 -14.42
N ILE A 328 14.23 -7.39 -13.85
CA ILE A 328 15.55 -6.74 -13.80
C ILE A 328 15.96 -6.63 -12.34
N SER A 329 17.09 -7.23 -12.01
CA SER A 329 17.68 -7.08 -10.68
C SER A 329 18.22 -5.66 -10.52
N VAL A 330 17.65 -4.90 -9.62
CA VAL A 330 18.11 -3.56 -9.25
C VAL A 330 18.86 -3.67 -7.92
N PRO A 331 20.07 -3.11 -7.81
CA PRO A 331 20.77 -3.09 -6.53
C PRO A 331 19.91 -2.39 -5.47
N SER A 332 19.74 -3.03 -4.31
CA SER A 332 19.04 -2.40 -3.21
C SER A 332 19.81 -1.17 -2.73
N SER A 333 19.12 -0.06 -2.62
CA SER A 333 19.64 1.14 -1.96
C SER A 333 20.01 0.86 -0.49
N GLN A 334 19.40 -0.15 0.13
CA GLN A 334 19.73 -0.63 1.48
C GLN A 334 21.06 -1.42 1.53
N THR A 335 21.58 -1.91 0.39
CA THR A 335 22.92 -2.52 0.33
C THR A 335 24.05 -1.50 0.31
N MET A 336 23.77 -0.21 0.25
CA MET A 336 24.75 0.75 0.71
C MET A 336 25.09 0.37 2.15
N LYS A 337 26.27 -0.21 2.30
CA LYS A 337 26.88 -0.63 3.57
C LYS A 337 26.35 0.27 4.66
N HIS A 338 25.88 -0.29 5.77
CA HIS A 338 25.56 0.45 6.98
C HIS A 338 26.74 1.38 7.31
N ALA A 339 26.77 2.56 6.71
CA ALA A 339 27.68 3.59 7.11
C ALA A 339 27.30 3.84 8.57
N LYS A 340 28.18 3.46 9.50
CA LYS A 340 27.99 3.75 10.91
C LYS A 340 28.07 5.26 11.03
N PHE A 341 26.93 5.92 10.93
CA PHE A 341 26.87 7.36 11.14
C PHE A 341 27.31 7.65 12.56
N LYS A 342 28.27 8.57 12.69
CA LYS A 342 28.74 9.04 13.99
C LYS A 342 27.72 9.97 14.65
N VAL A 343 26.85 10.59 13.83
CA VAL A 343 25.89 11.61 14.23
C VAL A 343 24.51 11.29 13.70
N THR A 344 23.49 11.95 14.27
CA THR A 344 22.14 11.97 13.75
C THR A 344 21.58 13.39 13.79
N LEU A 345 20.84 13.77 12.77
CA LEU A 345 20.00 14.98 12.82
C LEU A 345 18.72 14.72 13.62
N GLY A 346 18.33 13.45 13.79
CA GLY A 346 17.09 13.09 14.50
C GLY A 346 15.86 13.43 13.68
N LEU A 347 15.89 13.16 12.39
CA LEU A 347 14.75 13.27 11.51
C LEU A 347 14.61 11.98 10.68
N MET A 348 13.39 11.70 10.24
CA MET A 348 13.11 10.70 9.24
C MET A 348 12.86 11.47 7.93
N PRO A 349 13.74 11.30 6.96
CA PRO A 349 13.58 11.94 5.67
C PRO A 349 12.49 11.25 4.85
N ASP A 350 11.97 11.96 3.85
CA ASP A 350 11.14 11.37 2.80
C ASP A 350 11.99 10.41 1.96
N VAL A 351 12.01 9.15 2.38
CA VAL A 351 12.74 8.08 1.68
C VAL A 351 12.11 7.74 0.33
N MET A 352 10.90 8.23 0.07
CA MET A 352 10.13 7.92 -1.12
C MET A 352 10.29 8.95 -2.23
N GLY A 353 10.95 10.09 -1.95
CA GLY A 353 11.23 11.11 -2.95
C GLY A 353 9.98 11.77 -3.56
N ALA A 354 8.88 11.84 -2.80
CA ALA A 354 7.61 12.42 -3.26
C ALA A 354 7.65 13.95 -3.41
N SER A 355 8.73 14.60 -2.99
CA SER A 355 8.89 16.05 -3.13
C SER A 355 9.19 16.44 -4.59
N ARG A 356 8.41 17.36 -5.15
CA ARG A 356 8.67 17.96 -6.47
C ARG A 356 9.84 18.92 -6.47
N ILE A 357 10.27 19.36 -5.31
CA ILE A 357 11.33 20.34 -5.12
C ILE A 357 12.62 19.55 -4.86
N PRO A 358 13.71 19.81 -5.61
CA PRO A 358 15.01 19.20 -5.31
C PRO A 358 15.37 19.42 -3.84
N GLY A 359 15.87 18.37 -3.17
CA GLY A 359 16.16 18.39 -1.75
C GLY A 359 15.57 17.18 -1.05
N LEU A 360 15.81 17.06 0.24
CA LEU A 360 15.29 15.97 1.05
C LEU A 360 14.27 16.49 2.06
N ARG A 361 12.99 16.15 1.87
CA ARG A 361 11.95 16.56 2.82
C ARG A 361 12.13 15.82 4.14
N ALA A 362 12.08 16.54 5.25
CA ALA A 362 12.02 15.99 6.59
C ALA A 362 10.57 15.62 6.91
N ASP A 363 10.18 14.38 6.67
CA ASP A 363 8.81 13.92 6.95
C ASP A 363 8.53 13.93 8.45
N ILE A 364 9.50 13.47 9.24
CA ILE A 364 9.41 13.46 10.67
C ILE A 364 10.64 14.11 11.29
N VAL A 365 10.43 15.05 12.21
CA VAL A 365 11.49 15.63 13.06
C VAL A 365 11.25 15.21 14.50
N VAL A 366 12.15 14.39 15.03
CA VAL A 366 11.99 13.76 16.35
C VAL A 366 12.20 14.79 17.43
N ALA A 367 11.22 14.92 18.33
CA ALA A 367 11.27 15.87 19.44
C ALA A 367 12.54 15.69 20.32
N GLY A 368 13.17 16.79 20.67
CA GLY A 368 14.39 16.81 21.50
C GLY A 368 15.67 16.38 20.79
N LYS A 369 15.63 16.04 19.49
CA LYS A 369 16.83 15.73 18.69
C LYS A 369 17.42 16.97 18.02
N PRO A 370 18.67 16.89 17.48
CA PRO A 370 19.38 18.05 16.94
C PRO A 370 18.59 18.94 16.00
N ALA A 371 17.92 18.38 14.99
CA ALA A 371 17.12 19.16 14.05
C ALA A 371 15.95 19.87 14.74
N HIS A 372 15.24 19.19 15.64
CA HIS A 372 14.14 19.77 16.40
C HIS A 372 14.62 20.93 17.29
N GLN A 373 15.72 20.73 18.03
CA GLN A 373 16.30 21.76 18.91
C GLN A 373 16.74 23.00 18.14
N ALA A 374 17.24 22.82 16.92
CA ALA A 374 17.61 23.91 16.03
C ALA A 374 16.40 24.64 15.41
N GLY A 375 15.18 24.07 15.47
CA GLY A 375 13.96 24.67 14.94
C GLY A 375 13.56 24.18 13.53
N ILE A 376 14.20 23.13 13.03
CA ILE A 376 13.74 22.40 11.82
C ILE A 376 12.43 21.70 12.17
N ARG A 377 11.51 21.63 11.21
CA ARG A 377 10.15 21.10 11.40
C ARG A 377 9.83 20.06 10.32
N SER A 378 8.89 19.19 10.61
CA SER A 378 8.31 18.30 9.60
C SER A 378 7.74 19.10 8.43
N GLY A 379 8.03 18.63 7.22
CA GLY A 379 7.71 19.32 5.96
C GLY A 379 8.79 20.26 5.43
N ASP A 380 9.83 20.57 6.21
CA ASP A 380 10.98 21.30 5.67
C ASP A 380 11.72 20.46 4.63
N ILE A 381 12.18 21.10 3.55
CA ILE A 381 12.98 20.45 2.52
C ILE A 381 14.44 20.84 2.72
N ILE A 382 15.27 19.90 3.13
CA ILE A 382 16.71 20.11 3.33
C ILE A 382 17.36 20.31 1.96
N GLN A 383 18.00 21.45 1.77
CA GLN A 383 18.67 21.84 0.53
C GLN A 383 20.18 21.77 0.64
N GLU A 384 20.70 21.98 1.85
CA GLU A 384 22.15 22.03 2.09
C GLU A 384 22.47 21.63 3.52
N ILE A 385 23.53 20.85 3.69
CA ILE A 385 24.12 20.48 4.99
C ILE A 385 25.61 20.86 4.96
N ASP A 386 26.03 21.66 5.94
CA ASP A 386 27.42 22.12 6.09
C ASP A 386 28.02 22.69 4.79
N GLY A 387 27.26 23.57 4.11
CA GLY A 387 27.67 24.23 2.87
C GLY A 387 27.63 23.32 1.62
N LYS A 388 27.22 22.07 1.74
CA LYS A 388 27.14 21.12 0.64
C LYS A 388 25.70 20.84 0.24
N PRO A 389 25.36 20.80 -1.06
CA PRO A 389 23.98 20.56 -1.51
C PRO A 389 23.51 19.16 -1.13
N VAL A 390 22.18 19.04 -0.93
CA VAL A 390 21.45 17.80 -0.74
C VAL A 390 20.29 17.81 -1.73
N LYS A 391 20.35 16.95 -2.75
CA LYS A 391 19.33 16.84 -3.79
C LYS A 391 18.40 15.65 -3.56
N ASP A 392 18.90 14.62 -2.91
CA ASP A 392 18.21 13.36 -2.68
C ASP A 392 18.72 12.65 -1.41
N MET A 393 18.19 11.45 -1.16
CA MET A 393 18.57 10.59 -0.06
C MET A 393 20.04 10.19 -0.09
N ASN A 394 20.61 9.94 -1.27
CA ASN A 394 22.00 9.49 -1.39
C ASN A 394 22.96 10.59 -0.96
N GLU A 395 22.76 11.81 -1.47
CA GLU A 395 23.55 12.97 -1.06
C GLU A 395 23.39 13.26 0.44
N TYR A 396 22.16 13.13 0.99
CA TYR A 396 21.91 13.27 2.42
C TYR A 396 22.73 12.28 3.26
N MET A 397 22.72 10.99 2.89
CA MET A 397 23.47 9.95 3.59
C MET A 397 24.99 10.18 3.47
N GLU A 398 25.44 10.61 2.29
CA GLU A 398 26.86 10.99 2.09
C GLU A 398 27.26 12.12 3.04
N ARG A 399 26.47 13.21 3.09
CA ARG A 399 26.74 14.33 4.01
C ARG A 399 26.77 13.88 5.46
N LEU A 400 25.78 13.08 5.91
CA LEU A 400 25.79 12.55 7.28
C LEU A 400 27.04 11.73 7.61
N SER A 401 27.59 10.99 6.64
CA SER A 401 28.79 10.16 6.85
C SER A 401 30.05 10.97 7.13
N GLU A 402 30.12 12.20 6.65
CA GLU A 402 31.23 13.12 6.77
C GLU A 402 31.23 13.88 8.12
N LEU A 403 30.09 13.99 8.77
CA LEU A 403 29.89 14.82 9.96
C LEU A 403 30.47 14.18 11.22
N GLN A 404 30.86 15.04 12.17
CA GLN A 404 31.42 14.63 13.46
C GLN A 404 30.47 15.04 14.61
N PRO A 405 30.42 14.25 15.69
CA PRO A 405 29.65 14.63 16.88
C PRO A 405 30.26 15.88 17.54
N ASP A 406 29.41 16.52 18.36
CA ASP A 406 29.77 17.72 19.16
C ASP A 406 30.19 18.92 18.30
N THR A 407 29.79 18.98 17.04
CA THR A 407 29.98 20.11 16.13
C THR A 407 28.65 20.81 15.85
N THR A 408 28.70 22.09 15.53
CA THR A 408 27.55 22.86 15.08
C THR A 408 27.71 23.21 13.61
N ILE A 409 26.73 22.85 12.80
CA ILE A 409 26.76 23.01 11.35
C ILE A 409 25.54 23.81 10.85
N PRO A 410 25.69 24.58 9.75
CA PRO A 410 24.56 25.18 9.09
C PRO A 410 23.78 24.13 8.28
N VAL A 411 22.44 24.16 8.43
CA VAL A 411 21.52 23.37 7.58
C VAL A 411 20.54 24.34 6.93
N LYS A 412 20.52 24.39 5.61
CA LYS A 412 19.55 25.20 4.84
C LYS A 412 18.35 24.35 4.51
N VAL A 413 17.18 24.89 4.76
CA VAL A 413 15.91 24.26 4.44
C VAL A 413 15.01 25.23 3.70
N LEU A 414 14.17 24.70 2.82
CA LEU A 414 13.04 25.41 2.23
C LEU A 414 11.79 25.07 3.07
N ARG A 415 11.16 26.10 3.66
CA ARG A 415 9.89 26.00 4.40
C ARG A 415 8.82 26.82 3.70
N GLY A 416 7.90 26.14 3.02
CA GLY A 416 7.02 26.81 2.07
C GLY A 416 7.85 27.44 0.95
N GLU A 417 7.78 28.76 0.78
CA GLU A 417 8.58 29.50 -0.22
C GLU A 417 9.83 30.17 0.38
N LYS A 418 10.12 29.97 1.66
CA LYS A 418 11.20 30.66 2.36
C LYS A 418 12.40 29.78 2.59
N MET A 419 13.58 30.23 2.13
CA MET A 419 14.84 29.62 2.48
C MET A 419 15.25 30.06 3.89
N LEU A 420 15.50 29.08 4.79
CA LEU A 420 15.92 29.32 6.15
C LEU A 420 17.24 28.57 6.43
N THR A 421 18.08 29.13 7.29
CA THR A 421 19.31 28.45 7.74
C THR A 421 19.25 28.27 9.24
N PHE A 422 19.44 27.04 9.69
CA PHE A 422 19.47 26.67 11.09
C PHE A 422 20.87 26.22 11.49
N GLN A 423 21.33 26.61 12.69
CA GLN A 423 22.56 26.09 13.30
C GLN A 423 22.20 24.83 14.09
N VAL A 424 22.65 23.69 13.61
CA VAL A 424 22.32 22.39 14.21
C VAL A 424 23.53 21.87 14.99
N HIS A 425 23.39 21.74 16.30
CA HIS A 425 24.39 21.08 17.13
C HIS A 425 24.21 19.57 17.08
N LEU A 426 25.20 18.87 16.56
CA LEU A 426 25.18 17.44 16.32
C LEU A 426 25.50 16.66 17.59
N THR A 427 24.68 15.67 17.91
CA THR A 427 24.93 14.73 19.00
C THR A 427 25.37 13.37 18.46
N PRO A 428 26.17 12.61 19.24
CA PRO A 428 26.51 11.25 18.86
C PRO A 428 25.28 10.40 18.53
N ALA A 429 25.35 9.63 17.47
CA ALA A 429 24.32 8.60 17.20
C ALA A 429 24.36 7.59 18.34
N LYS A 430 23.23 7.38 19.05
CA LYS A 430 23.15 6.31 20.05
C LYS A 430 23.39 4.96 19.37
N LYS A 431 24.24 4.12 20.00
CA LYS A 431 24.48 2.73 19.61
C LYS A 431 23.21 1.91 19.78
#